data_03494ea9d8a0f966fba2e97afcbba1e3
#
_entry.id   03494ea9d8a0f966fba2e97afcbba1e3
#
_cell.length_a   1.000
_cell.length_b   1.000
_cell.length_c   1.000
_cell.angle_alpha   90.00
_cell.angle_beta   90.00
_cell.angle_gamma   90.00
#
_symmetry.space_group_name_H-M   'P 1'
#
loop_
_entity.id
_entity.type
_entity.pdbx_description
1 polymer ?
#
loop_
_entity_poly.entity_id
_entity_poly.type
_entity_poly.pdbx_seq_one_letter_code
_entity_poly.pdbx_strand_id
1 'polypeptide(L)'
;MKPIFDGIPSDIYVLPANQIYGEGLFFAFDMATIERWAEENDLNDHYKCQLDNGALGEFLYQEISLYGRAKFYLLHTFSHVLMKELEFTCGYPTASLSERLYYSDKMCGVLIYTADGAEGSMGGLVWQGQPRLISSIIESAMKRA
;
A
#
# COMPACT_ATOMS: atom_id res chain seq x y z
N MET A 1 -11.81 24.51 27.67
CA MET A 1 -10.94 24.12 26.53
C MET A 1 -11.55 24.74 25.28
N LYS A 2 -10.87 25.65 24.57
CA LYS A 2 -11.41 26.21 23.32
C LYS A 2 -11.35 25.14 22.25
N PRO A 3 -12.39 24.94 21.44
CA PRO A 3 -12.33 24.02 20.33
C PRO A 3 -11.23 24.44 19.33
N ILE A 4 -10.48 23.49 18.80
CA ILE A 4 -9.36 23.72 17.86
C ILE A 4 -9.82 24.45 16.59
N PHE A 5 -11.11 24.40 16.30
CA PHE A 5 -11.75 24.94 15.09
C PHE A 5 -12.63 26.18 15.34
N ASP A 6 -12.45 26.85 16.48
CA ASP A 6 -13.20 28.06 16.83
C ASP A 6 -12.83 29.20 15.84
N GLY A 7 -13.81 29.77 15.16
CA GLY A 7 -13.63 30.82 14.17
C GLY A 7 -13.38 30.40 12.72
N ILE A 8 -13.45 29.10 12.39
CA ILE A 8 -13.40 28.62 11.00
C ILE A 8 -14.81 28.69 10.39
N PRO A 9 -14.97 29.26 9.18
CA PRO A 9 -16.25 29.23 8.47
C PRO A 9 -16.78 27.81 8.31
N SER A 10 -18.11 27.64 8.41
CA SER A 10 -18.78 26.32 8.39
C SER A 10 -18.68 25.60 7.05
N ASP A 11 -18.24 26.28 5.99
CA ASP A 11 -18.03 25.76 4.65
C ASP A 11 -16.58 25.30 4.40
N ILE A 12 -15.70 25.46 5.40
CA ILE A 12 -14.31 25.02 5.31
C ILE A 12 -14.12 23.75 6.16
N TYR A 13 -13.76 22.65 5.50
CA TYR A 13 -13.33 21.43 6.16
C TYR A 13 -11.86 21.54 6.54
N VAL A 14 -11.57 21.54 7.83
CA VAL A 14 -10.19 21.54 8.36
C VAL A 14 -9.90 20.18 8.98
N LEU A 15 -8.88 19.51 8.46
CA LEU A 15 -8.38 18.27 9.03
C LEU A 15 -7.03 18.54 9.71
N PRO A 16 -6.81 17.99 10.90
CA PRO A 16 -5.49 18.02 11.51
C PRO A 16 -4.53 17.24 10.63
N ALA A 17 -3.37 17.83 10.35
CA ALA A 17 -2.33 17.19 9.58
C ALA A 17 -0.98 17.34 10.30
N ASN A 18 -0.17 16.30 10.20
CA ASN A 18 1.22 16.31 10.64
C ASN A 18 2.13 16.08 9.42
N GLN A 19 3.23 16.83 9.36
CA GLN A 19 4.22 16.63 8.32
C GLN A 19 5.24 15.60 8.80
N ILE A 20 5.35 14.51 8.05
CA ILE A 20 6.25 13.41 8.34
C ILE A 20 7.28 13.34 7.21
N TYR A 21 8.53 13.09 7.56
CA TYR A 21 9.61 12.84 6.62
C TYR A 21 10.03 11.37 6.74
N GLY A 22 10.21 10.71 5.60
CA GLY A 22 10.61 9.32 5.55
C GLY A 22 11.16 8.96 4.17
N GLU A 23 11.62 7.74 4.07
CA GLU A 23 12.05 7.13 2.81
C GLU A 23 10.95 6.22 2.28
N GLY A 24 10.90 6.05 0.96
CA GLY A 24 9.94 5.15 0.37
C GLY A 24 10.38 4.61 -0.98
N LEU A 25 9.85 3.45 -1.32
CA LEU A 25 9.94 2.83 -2.65
C LEU A 25 8.54 2.76 -3.23
N PHE A 26 8.38 3.34 -4.42
CA PHE A 26 7.13 3.25 -5.15
C PHE A 26 7.24 2.22 -6.26
N PHE A 27 6.33 1.25 -6.26
CA PHE A 27 6.21 0.21 -7.26
C PHE A 27 5.01 0.51 -8.15
N ALA A 28 5.26 0.84 -9.40
CA ALA A 28 4.22 1.00 -10.41
C ALA A 28 4.04 -0.32 -11.16
N PHE A 29 2.80 -0.74 -11.32
CA PHE A 29 2.43 -1.95 -12.06
C PHE A 29 1.79 -1.60 -13.39
N ASP A 30 1.99 -2.47 -14.38
CA ASP A 30 1.27 -2.38 -15.65
C ASP A 30 -0.19 -2.76 -15.44
N MET A 31 -1.05 -1.75 -15.45
CA MET A 31 -2.46 -1.89 -15.16
C MET A 31 -3.16 -2.81 -16.17
N ALA A 32 -2.84 -2.67 -17.47
CA ALA A 32 -3.47 -3.47 -18.50
C ALA A 32 -3.13 -4.98 -18.34
N THR A 33 -1.92 -5.29 -17.93
CA THR A 33 -1.52 -6.66 -17.64
C THR A 33 -2.26 -7.24 -16.44
N ILE A 34 -2.43 -6.46 -15.36
CA ILE A 34 -3.18 -6.91 -14.18
C ILE A 34 -4.66 -7.09 -14.48
N GLU A 35 -5.28 -6.17 -15.21
CA GLU A 35 -6.69 -6.27 -15.59
C GLU A 35 -6.94 -7.50 -16.45
N ARG A 36 -6.14 -7.72 -17.47
CA ARG A 36 -6.22 -8.93 -18.29
C ARG A 36 -6.04 -10.22 -17.48
N TRP A 37 -5.05 -10.26 -16.60
CA TRP A 37 -4.87 -11.41 -15.71
C TRP A 37 -6.07 -11.65 -14.80
N ALA A 38 -6.67 -10.61 -14.26
CA ALA A 38 -7.85 -10.72 -13.42
C ALA A 38 -9.08 -11.22 -14.18
N GLU A 39 -9.26 -10.78 -15.43
CA GLU A 39 -10.34 -11.21 -16.32
C GLU A 39 -10.16 -12.66 -16.77
N GLU A 40 -8.97 -13.04 -17.26
CA GLU A 40 -8.68 -14.40 -17.73
C GLU A 40 -8.84 -15.49 -16.66
N ASN A 41 -8.80 -15.11 -15.38
CA ASN A 41 -8.91 -16.03 -14.25
C ASN A 41 -10.17 -15.82 -13.37
N ASP A 42 -11.13 -15.01 -13.80
CA ASP A 42 -12.38 -14.67 -13.08
C ASP A 42 -12.15 -14.20 -11.64
N LEU A 43 -11.02 -13.54 -11.37
CA LEU A 43 -10.57 -13.24 -10.01
C LEU A 43 -11.43 -12.18 -9.31
N ASN A 44 -12.02 -11.25 -10.04
CA ASN A 44 -12.89 -10.24 -9.44
C ASN A 44 -14.14 -10.87 -8.81
N ASP A 45 -14.70 -11.88 -9.43
CA ASP A 45 -15.84 -12.63 -8.87
C ASP A 45 -15.40 -13.58 -7.75
N HIS A 46 -14.24 -14.21 -7.88
CA HIS A 46 -13.66 -15.03 -6.82
C HIS A 46 -13.50 -14.23 -5.49
N TYR A 47 -12.97 -13.02 -5.56
CA TYR A 47 -12.79 -12.18 -4.38
C TYR A 47 -14.05 -11.46 -3.89
N LYS A 48 -15.15 -11.50 -4.63
CA LYS A 48 -16.42 -10.91 -4.22
C LYS A 48 -16.91 -11.45 -2.89
N CYS A 49 -16.93 -12.76 -2.73
CA CYS A 49 -17.42 -13.42 -1.53
C CYS A 49 -16.58 -13.11 -0.28
N GLN A 50 -15.30 -12.81 -0.43
CA GLN A 50 -14.42 -12.45 0.69
C GLN A 50 -14.69 -11.05 1.23
N LEU A 51 -15.06 -10.11 0.36
CA LEU A 51 -15.41 -8.75 0.73
C LEU A 51 -16.81 -8.63 1.34
N ASP A 52 -17.75 -9.45 0.91
CA ASP A 52 -19.15 -9.40 1.35
C ASP A 52 -19.34 -9.82 2.82
N ASN A 53 -18.31 -10.34 3.47
CA ASN A 53 -18.35 -10.76 4.88
C ASN A 53 -18.27 -9.62 5.91
N GLY A 54 -18.42 -8.35 5.50
CA GLY A 54 -18.55 -7.21 6.41
C GLY A 54 -17.29 -6.80 7.17
N ALA A 55 -16.12 -7.35 6.80
CA ALA A 55 -14.84 -7.06 7.44
C ALA A 55 -14.27 -5.68 7.10
N LEU A 56 -14.77 -5.05 6.04
CA LEU A 56 -14.31 -3.74 5.55
C LEU A 56 -15.39 -2.68 5.80
N GLY A 57 -14.95 -1.47 6.13
CA GLY A 57 -15.87 -0.32 6.19
C GLY A 57 -16.53 -0.08 4.82
N GLU A 58 -17.77 0.42 4.84
CA GLU A 58 -18.59 0.62 3.64
C GLU A 58 -17.88 1.45 2.54
N PHE A 59 -17.15 2.48 2.94
CA PHE A 59 -16.39 3.32 2.00
C PHE A 59 -15.31 2.53 1.25
N LEU A 60 -14.50 1.76 1.98
CA LEU A 60 -13.43 0.95 1.38
C LEU A 60 -14.01 -0.16 0.49
N TYR A 61 -15.13 -0.77 0.91
CA TYR A 61 -15.85 -1.76 0.11
C TYR A 61 -16.31 -1.19 -1.24
N GLN A 62 -16.86 0.03 -1.25
CA GLN A 62 -17.31 0.68 -2.46
C GLN A 62 -16.14 1.01 -3.40
N GLU A 63 -15.03 1.52 -2.90
CA GLU A 63 -13.84 1.80 -3.69
C GLU A 63 -13.25 0.53 -4.31
N ILE A 64 -13.06 -0.52 -3.51
CA ILE A 64 -12.52 -1.80 -3.99
C ILE A 64 -13.44 -2.41 -5.04
N SER A 65 -14.75 -2.31 -4.86
CA SER A 65 -15.73 -2.82 -5.83
C SER A 65 -15.72 -2.04 -7.14
N LEU A 66 -15.44 -0.73 -7.09
CA LEU A 66 -15.39 0.14 -8.25
C LEU A 66 -14.14 -0.08 -9.11
N TYR A 67 -12.97 -0.23 -8.45
CA TYR A 67 -11.67 -0.24 -9.14
C TYR A 67 -11.05 -1.62 -9.35
N GLY A 68 -11.75 -2.66 -8.98
CA GLY A 68 -11.36 -4.06 -9.18
C GLY A 68 -10.77 -4.72 -7.94
N ARG A 69 -11.45 -5.78 -7.52
CA ARG A 69 -11.10 -6.56 -6.32
C ARG A 69 -9.76 -7.26 -6.44
N ALA A 70 -9.52 -7.90 -7.59
CA ALA A 70 -8.27 -8.59 -7.86
C ALA A 70 -7.06 -7.67 -7.79
N LYS A 71 -7.17 -6.45 -8.33
CA LYS A 71 -6.15 -5.41 -8.27
C LYS A 71 -5.81 -5.05 -6.82
N PHE A 72 -6.81 -4.79 -5.99
CA PHE A 72 -6.61 -4.49 -4.57
C PHE A 72 -5.88 -5.62 -3.84
N TYR A 73 -6.37 -6.85 -3.95
CA TYR A 73 -5.76 -8.00 -3.28
C TYR A 73 -4.33 -8.24 -3.74
N LEU A 74 -4.05 -8.11 -5.04
CA LEU A 74 -2.71 -8.26 -5.58
C LEU A 74 -1.75 -7.23 -4.97
N LEU A 75 -2.11 -5.95 -5.02
CA LEU A 75 -1.26 -4.87 -4.50
C LEU A 75 -1.03 -5.00 -2.99
N HIS A 76 -2.08 -5.29 -2.23
CA HIS A 76 -2.02 -5.48 -0.78
C HIS A 76 -1.17 -6.70 -0.40
N THR A 77 -1.37 -7.83 -1.07
CA THR A 77 -0.57 -9.03 -0.83
C THR A 77 0.90 -8.80 -1.19
N PHE A 78 1.16 -8.19 -2.34
CA PHE A 78 2.52 -7.86 -2.77
C PHE A 78 3.24 -6.99 -1.73
N SER A 79 2.60 -5.93 -1.23
CA SER A 79 3.20 -5.05 -0.25
C SER A 79 3.56 -5.77 1.04
N HIS A 80 2.63 -6.59 1.58
CA HIS A 80 2.87 -7.35 2.80
C HIS A 80 3.97 -8.40 2.66
N VAL A 81 4.01 -9.12 1.54
CA VAL A 81 5.05 -10.10 1.25
C VAL A 81 6.41 -9.42 1.13
N LEU A 82 6.47 -8.27 0.45
CA LEU A 82 7.70 -7.51 0.28
C LEU A 82 8.17 -6.85 1.59
N MET A 83 7.27 -6.28 2.40
CA MET A 83 7.62 -5.73 3.71
C MET A 83 8.22 -6.78 4.63
N LYS A 84 7.63 -8.00 4.68
CA LYS A 84 8.19 -9.13 5.44
C LYS A 84 9.61 -9.51 4.99
N GLU A 85 9.87 -9.50 3.70
CA GLU A 85 11.20 -9.80 3.18
C GLU A 85 12.21 -8.69 3.51
N LEU A 86 11.79 -7.43 3.45
CA LEU A 86 12.60 -6.28 3.86
C LEU A 86 12.95 -6.33 5.36
N GLU A 87 12.00 -6.72 6.20
CA GLU A 87 12.26 -6.98 7.62
C GLU A 87 13.33 -8.06 7.80
N PHE A 88 13.15 -9.18 7.15
CA PHE A 88 14.02 -10.33 7.28
C PHE A 88 15.42 -10.08 6.70
N THR A 89 15.50 -9.54 5.50
CA THR A 89 16.76 -9.40 4.75
C THR A 89 17.54 -8.14 5.13
N CYS A 90 16.85 -7.05 5.42
CA CYS A 90 17.43 -5.73 5.66
C CYS A 90 17.39 -5.32 7.12
N GLY A 91 16.74 -6.10 7.99
CA GLY A 91 16.69 -5.85 9.43
C GLY A 91 15.78 -4.70 9.83
N TYR A 92 14.77 -4.34 9.02
CA TYR A 92 13.78 -3.35 9.42
C TYR A 92 12.91 -3.91 10.54
N PRO A 93 12.63 -3.14 11.62
CA PRO A 93 11.64 -3.54 12.61
C PRO A 93 10.23 -3.64 11.99
N THR A 94 9.44 -4.63 12.39
CA THR A 94 8.09 -4.91 11.87
C THR A 94 7.16 -3.69 11.84
N ALA A 95 7.29 -2.78 12.80
CA ALA A 95 6.47 -1.57 12.89
C ALA A 95 7.07 -0.35 12.15
N SER A 96 8.24 -0.48 11.52
CA SER A 96 8.92 0.65 10.89
C SER A 96 8.55 0.89 9.44
N LEU A 97 7.89 -0.07 8.80
CA LEU A 97 7.43 0.04 7.43
C LEU A 97 5.91 0.17 7.38
N SER A 98 5.45 0.98 6.49
CA SER A 98 4.03 1.18 6.18
C SER A 98 3.80 1.10 4.69
N GLU A 99 2.58 0.79 4.30
CA GLU A 99 2.18 0.76 2.90
C GLU A 99 1.12 1.81 2.58
N ARG A 100 1.10 2.22 1.32
CA ARG A 100 -0.01 2.94 0.73
C ARG A 100 -0.30 2.39 -0.65
N LEU A 101 -1.54 1.95 -0.86
CA LEU A 101 -2.01 1.43 -2.13
C LEU A 101 -2.56 2.56 -2.99
N TYR A 102 -2.24 2.52 -4.28
CA TYR A 102 -2.75 3.42 -5.31
C TYR A 102 -3.45 2.56 -6.34
N TYR A 103 -4.78 2.48 -6.24
CA TYR A 103 -5.61 1.70 -7.14
C TYR A 103 -6.84 2.51 -7.56
N SER A 104 -6.90 2.83 -8.82
CA SER A 104 -8.03 3.52 -9.46
C SER A 104 -8.09 3.12 -10.94
N ASP A 105 -8.93 3.80 -11.70
CA ASP A 105 -8.97 3.71 -13.15
C ASP A 105 -7.66 4.17 -13.84
N LYS A 106 -6.84 4.95 -13.12
CA LYS A 106 -5.59 5.55 -13.65
C LYS A 106 -4.34 5.19 -12.86
N MET A 107 -4.49 4.52 -11.72
CA MET A 107 -3.38 4.22 -10.82
C MET A 107 -3.35 2.74 -10.47
N CYS A 108 -2.16 2.17 -10.56
CA CYS A 108 -1.89 0.81 -10.12
C CYS A 108 -0.48 0.75 -9.52
N GLY A 109 -0.38 0.84 -8.20
CA GLY A 109 0.92 0.88 -7.54
C GLY A 109 0.86 0.78 -6.02
N VAL A 110 2.03 0.60 -5.44
CA VAL A 110 2.23 0.50 -3.99
C VAL A 110 3.40 1.40 -3.60
N LEU A 111 3.21 2.21 -2.58
CA LEU A 111 4.28 2.90 -1.88
C LEU A 111 4.56 2.14 -0.57
N ILE A 112 5.78 1.64 -0.41
CA ILE A 112 6.30 1.14 0.88
C ILE A 112 7.22 2.21 1.43
N TYR A 113 7.01 2.63 2.67
CA TYR A 113 7.75 3.75 3.25
C TYR A 113 8.00 3.54 4.75
N THR A 114 8.99 4.26 5.28
CA THR A 114 9.30 4.24 6.71
C THR A 114 8.22 4.97 7.48
N ALA A 115 7.67 4.32 8.52
CA ALA A 115 6.71 4.94 9.43
C ALA A 115 7.39 6.02 10.30
N ASP A 116 6.57 6.90 10.87
CA ASP A 116 7.02 7.92 11.81
C ASP A 116 7.75 7.27 13.00
N GLY A 117 8.89 7.86 13.40
CA GLY A 117 9.71 7.32 14.49
C GLY A 117 10.81 6.32 14.08
N ALA A 118 10.95 6.03 12.79
CA ALA A 118 12.07 5.23 12.27
C ALA A 118 13.40 6.02 12.21
N GLU A 119 13.58 6.94 13.15
CA GLU A 119 14.81 7.74 13.28
C GLU A 119 16.03 6.81 13.44
N GLY A 120 16.98 6.94 12.51
CA GLY A 120 18.19 6.11 12.46
C GLY A 120 18.27 5.11 11.31
N SER A 121 17.16 4.89 10.58
CA SER A 121 17.11 3.97 9.42
C SER A 121 17.13 4.70 8.07
N MET A 122 17.35 6.01 8.05
CA MET A 122 17.38 6.78 6.80
C MET A 122 18.57 6.38 5.92
N GLY A 123 18.32 6.21 4.61
CA GLY A 123 19.29 5.78 3.60
C GLY A 123 19.21 4.29 3.26
N GLY A 124 18.62 3.48 4.13
CA GLY A 124 18.55 2.04 3.94
C GLY A 124 17.52 1.61 2.90
N LEU A 125 16.30 2.10 2.98
CA LEU A 125 15.20 1.67 2.10
C LEU A 125 15.43 2.11 0.65
N VAL A 126 15.81 3.36 0.44
CA VAL A 126 16.14 3.89 -0.89
C VAL A 126 17.32 3.13 -1.51
N TRP A 127 18.31 2.76 -0.71
CA TRP A 127 19.43 1.93 -1.18
C TRP A 127 18.96 0.56 -1.70
N GLN A 128 18.01 -0.08 -1.02
CA GLN A 128 17.41 -1.35 -1.46
C GLN A 128 16.62 -1.21 -2.77
N GLY A 129 16.18 0.00 -3.11
CA GLY A 129 15.52 0.31 -4.38
C GLY A 129 16.39 0.23 -5.62
N GLN A 130 17.70 -0.01 -5.49
CA GLN A 130 18.56 -0.24 -6.66
C GLN A 130 18.10 -1.48 -7.43
N PRO A 131 18.05 -1.44 -8.79
CA PRO A 131 17.43 -2.48 -9.60
C PRO A 131 17.88 -3.91 -9.29
N ARG A 132 19.18 -4.11 -9.05
CA ARG A 132 19.71 -5.44 -8.74
C ARG A 132 19.32 -5.93 -7.36
N LEU A 133 19.29 -5.05 -6.36
CA LEU A 133 18.96 -5.41 -4.98
C LEU A 133 17.48 -5.68 -4.87
N ILE A 134 16.65 -4.77 -5.35
CA ILE A 134 15.19 -4.90 -5.23
C ILE A 134 14.66 -6.12 -5.99
N SER A 135 15.23 -6.44 -7.16
CA SER A 135 14.85 -7.65 -7.90
C SER A 135 15.12 -8.91 -7.09
N SER A 136 16.29 -9.00 -6.45
CA SER A 136 16.64 -10.14 -5.59
C SER A 136 15.74 -10.25 -4.37
N ILE A 137 15.38 -9.12 -3.76
CA ILE A 137 14.45 -9.06 -2.61
C ILE A 137 13.06 -9.53 -3.04
N ILE A 138 12.54 -9.05 -4.17
CA ILE A 138 11.24 -9.47 -4.71
C ILE A 138 11.24 -10.97 -5.02
N GLU A 139 12.29 -11.50 -5.68
CA GLU A 139 12.39 -12.92 -5.94
C GLU A 139 12.41 -13.76 -4.66
N SER A 140 13.12 -13.32 -3.63
CA SER A 140 13.15 -13.97 -2.32
C SER A 140 11.80 -13.92 -1.62
N ALA A 141 11.14 -12.77 -1.66
CA ALA A 141 9.80 -12.56 -1.14
C ALA A 141 8.79 -13.52 -1.78
N MET A 142 8.80 -13.63 -3.10
CA MET A 142 7.91 -14.53 -3.85
C MET A 142 8.18 -16.02 -3.60
N LYS A 143 9.41 -16.40 -3.27
CA LYS A 143 9.75 -17.78 -2.91
C LYS A 143 9.32 -18.18 -1.51
N ARG A 144 9.13 -17.21 -0.61
CA ARG A 144 8.73 -17.42 0.80
C ARG A 144 7.23 -17.29 1.02
N ALA A 145 6.51 -16.66 0.08
CA ALA A 145 5.06 -16.48 0.15
C ALA A 145 4.33 -17.80 -0.03
#